data_cd0029ab1cf45de75db482b70ca9d5d8
#
_entry.id   cd0029ab1cf45de75db482b70ca9d5d8
#
_cell.length_a   1.000
_cell.length_b   1.000
_cell.length_c   1.000
_cell.angle_alpha   90.00
_cell.angle_beta   90.00
_cell.angle_gamma   90.00
#
_symmetry.space_group_name_H-M   'P 1'
#
loop_
_entity.id
_entity.type
_entity.pdbx_description
1 polymer ?
#
loop_
_entity_poly.entity_id
_entity_poly.type
_entity_poly.pdbx_seq_one_letter_code
_entity_poly.pdbx_strand_id
1 'polypeptide(L)'
;MADFRDHVVTSAEALERIYGEPYGPSIAKETDRITTQYRAFIEAAPFFALATAGPDGLDCSPRGDAPGFVRIHDEKTLLVPDRRGNNRIDSLRNILSDPRVALLFLIPGCGETIRVNGRAAISTDPELCASFAVNEKAPRAVLVVSVDRIFYQCSKAIVRSKLWDPSRHIDRKSLPSNGTILAELTDGKLGGEAHDRAAPARLKATLY
;
A
#
# COMPACT_ATOMS: atom_id res chain seq x y z
N MET A 1 4.24 -34.71 -15.95
CA MET A 1 5.02 -33.57 -15.49
C MET A 1 5.51 -33.93 -14.10
N ALA A 2 6.80 -33.70 -13.78
CA ALA A 2 7.28 -33.83 -12.39
C ALA A 2 6.48 -32.85 -11.50
N ASP A 3 6.18 -33.28 -10.27
CA ASP A 3 5.46 -32.42 -9.33
C ASP A 3 6.41 -31.26 -8.92
N PHE A 4 6.01 -30.01 -9.17
CA PHE A 4 6.80 -28.83 -8.80
C PHE A 4 7.12 -28.81 -7.28
N ARG A 5 6.35 -29.51 -6.48
CA ARG A 5 6.53 -29.63 -5.03
C ARG A 5 7.83 -30.31 -4.65
N ASP A 6 8.35 -31.20 -5.53
CA ASP A 6 9.63 -31.89 -5.32
C ASP A 6 10.83 -30.93 -5.45
N HIS A 7 10.60 -29.72 -5.96
CA HIS A 7 11.61 -28.68 -6.20
C HIS A 7 11.44 -27.44 -5.30
N VAL A 8 10.67 -27.55 -4.22
CA VAL A 8 10.49 -26.45 -3.27
C VAL A 8 11.77 -26.23 -2.46
N VAL A 9 12.31 -25.01 -2.49
CA VAL A 9 13.47 -24.62 -1.69
C VAL A 9 13.04 -24.46 -0.23
N THR A 10 13.70 -25.16 0.69
CA THR A 10 13.32 -25.23 2.10
C THR A 10 14.40 -24.70 3.05
N SER A 11 15.55 -24.22 2.54
CA SER A 11 16.59 -23.64 3.39
C SER A 11 17.20 -22.37 2.77
N ALA A 12 17.73 -21.48 3.62
CA ALA A 12 18.42 -20.27 3.20
C ALA A 12 19.68 -20.58 2.39
N GLU A 13 20.44 -21.60 2.80
CA GLU A 13 21.69 -22.01 2.12
C GLU A 13 21.41 -22.53 0.70
N ALA A 14 20.29 -23.21 0.50
CA ALA A 14 19.88 -23.66 -0.84
C ALA A 14 19.51 -22.45 -1.71
N LEU A 15 18.85 -21.46 -1.14
CA LEU A 15 18.49 -20.22 -1.82
C LEU A 15 19.74 -19.42 -2.21
N GLU A 16 20.68 -19.25 -1.29
CA GLU A 16 21.95 -18.54 -1.51
C GLU A 16 22.79 -19.20 -2.62
N ARG A 17 22.83 -20.54 -2.69
CA ARG A 17 23.49 -21.25 -3.81
C ARG A 17 22.87 -20.95 -5.18
N ILE A 18 21.56 -20.69 -5.23
CA ILE A 18 20.86 -20.38 -6.49
C ILE A 18 21.10 -18.92 -6.92
N TYR A 19 21.08 -17.99 -5.97
CA TYR A 19 21.10 -16.55 -6.26
C TYR A 19 22.49 -15.91 -6.13
N GLY A 20 23.41 -16.52 -5.37
CA GLY A 20 24.72 -15.97 -5.07
C GLY A 20 24.66 -14.72 -4.18
N GLU A 21 25.76 -13.99 -4.16
CA GLU A 21 25.90 -12.78 -3.35
C GLU A 21 25.05 -11.62 -3.90
N PRO A 22 24.45 -10.82 -3.01
CA PRO A 22 23.68 -9.63 -3.43
C PRO A 22 24.60 -8.58 -4.05
N TYR A 23 24.12 -7.91 -5.09
CA TYR A 23 24.81 -6.78 -5.71
C TYR A 23 24.98 -5.64 -4.70
N GLY A 24 26.24 -5.23 -4.43
CA GLY A 24 26.59 -4.29 -3.37
C GLY A 24 25.76 -3.01 -3.31
N PRO A 25 25.50 -2.28 -4.42
CA PRO A 25 24.61 -1.12 -4.44
C PRO A 25 23.16 -1.41 -4.00
N SER A 26 22.71 -2.67 -4.06
CA SER A 26 21.37 -3.06 -3.58
C SER A 26 21.27 -3.00 -2.06
N ILE A 27 22.40 -3.16 -1.36
CA ILE A 27 22.51 -3.05 0.09
C ILE A 27 22.81 -1.60 0.49
N ALA A 28 23.77 -0.96 -0.19
CA ALA A 28 24.27 0.38 0.16
C ALA A 28 23.22 1.50 0.11
N LYS A 29 22.12 1.30 -0.62
CA LYS A 29 21.00 2.26 -0.69
C LYS A 29 20.04 2.20 0.50
N GLU A 30 20.14 1.17 1.33
CA GLU A 30 19.29 1.03 2.52
C GLU A 30 19.81 1.93 3.65
N THR A 31 18.89 2.64 4.29
CA THR A 31 19.17 3.49 5.46
C THR A 31 18.02 3.40 6.44
N ASP A 32 18.28 3.83 7.66
CA ASP A 32 17.33 3.84 8.78
C ASP A 32 16.60 5.18 8.95
N ARG A 33 16.80 6.13 8.01
CA ARG A 33 16.20 7.45 8.05
C ARG A 33 15.82 7.99 6.68
N ILE A 34 14.88 8.92 6.66
CA ILE A 34 14.39 9.61 5.46
C ILE A 34 15.39 10.68 5.07
N THR A 35 16.16 10.41 4.01
CA THR A 35 17.09 11.38 3.44
C THR A 35 16.33 12.44 2.62
N THR A 36 17.02 13.54 2.26
CA THR A 36 16.46 14.59 1.38
C THR A 36 15.93 14.00 0.06
N GLN A 37 16.65 13.03 -0.52
CA GLN A 37 16.27 12.39 -1.78
C GLN A 37 15.04 11.50 -1.59
N TYR A 38 14.97 10.70 -0.52
CA TYR A 38 13.80 9.85 -0.25
C TYR A 38 12.56 10.66 0.11
N ARG A 39 12.74 11.81 0.78
CA ARG A 39 11.66 12.78 1.04
C ARG A 39 10.94 13.17 -0.24
N ALA A 40 11.69 13.55 -1.28
CA ALA A 40 11.11 13.99 -2.55
C ALA A 40 10.20 12.92 -3.18
N PHE A 41 10.58 11.64 -3.10
CA PHE A 41 9.74 10.53 -3.60
C PHE A 41 8.48 10.33 -2.75
N ILE A 42 8.59 10.36 -1.42
CA ILE A 42 7.43 10.20 -0.53
C ILE A 42 6.44 11.33 -0.76
N GLU A 43 6.90 12.58 -0.83
CA GLU A 43 6.06 13.75 -1.05
C GLU A 43 5.39 13.76 -2.43
N ALA A 44 6.05 13.21 -3.45
CA ALA A 44 5.49 13.09 -4.79
C ALA A 44 4.50 11.93 -4.95
N ALA A 45 4.49 10.95 -4.03
CA ALA A 45 3.68 9.75 -4.17
C ALA A 45 2.21 9.99 -3.79
N PRO A 46 1.26 9.77 -4.71
CA PRO A 46 -0.18 9.82 -4.41
C PRO A 46 -0.71 8.48 -3.87
N PHE A 47 0.10 7.43 -3.84
CA PHE A 47 -0.35 6.07 -3.54
C PHE A 47 0.76 5.25 -2.88
N PHE A 48 0.37 4.40 -1.94
CA PHE A 48 1.20 3.30 -1.46
C PHE A 48 0.36 2.07 -1.08
N ALA A 49 0.95 0.89 -1.14
CA ALA A 49 0.40 -0.32 -0.55
C ALA A 49 0.91 -0.44 0.89
N LEU A 50 -0.02 -0.62 1.85
CA LEU A 50 0.26 -0.86 3.26
C LEU A 50 0.15 -2.35 3.55
N ALA A 51 1.24 -2.99 3.93
CA ALA A 51 1.25 -4.36 4.40
C ALA A 51 1.32 -4.39 5.94
N THR A 52 0.50 -5.25 6.53
CA THR A 52 0.42 -5.48 7.98
C THR A 52 0.29 -6.96 8.27
N ALA A 53 0.59 -7.38 9.49
CA ALA A 53 0.43 -8.76 9.95
C ALA A 53 -0.38 -8.77 11.24
N GLY A 54 -1.21 -9.78 11.42
CA GLY A 54 -2.03 -9.98 12.62
C GLY A 54 -2.30 -11.45 12.89
N PRO A 55 -3.07 -11.76 13.93
CA PRO A 55 -3.39 -13.15 14.30
C PRO A 55 -4.04 -13.94 13.16
N ASP A 56 -4.84 -13.29 12.34
CA ASP A 56 -5.56 -13.91 11.22
C ASP A 56 -4.75 -13.94 9.92
N GLY A 57 -3.48 -13.51 9.95
CA GLY A 57 -2.58 -13.54 8.80
C GLY A 57 -2.12 -12.17 8.33
N LEU A 58 -1.85 -12.09 7.02
CA LEU A 58 -1.34 -10.88 6.37
C LEU A 58 -2.48 -10.09 5.73
N ASP A 59 -2.36 -8.76 5.76
CA ASP A 59 -3.20 -7.83 5.00
C ASP A 59 -2.31 -6.92 4.14
N CYS A 60 -2.76 -6.60 2.94
CA CYS A 60 -2.13 -5.61 2.08
C CYS A 60 -3.21 -4.75 1.45
N SER A 61 -3.31 -3.50 1.89
CA SER A 61 -4.38 -2.59 1.48
C SER A 61 -3.85 -1.34 0.77
N PRO A 62 -4.58 -0.81 -0.24
CA PRO A 62 -4.22 0.42 -0.91
C PRO A 62 -4.48 1.63 0.00
N ARG A 63 -3.59 2.61 -0.08
CA ARG A 63 -3.73 3.94 0.53
C ARG A 63 -3.41 4.97 -0.53
N GLY A 64 -4.25 5.98 -0.69
CA GLY A 64 -4.04 6.99 -1.71
C GLY A 64 -4.83 8.26 -1.46
N ASP A 65 -4.23 9.38 -1.88
CA ASP A 65 -4.79 10.73 -1.86
C ASP A 65 -3.94 11.62 -2.77
N ALA A 66 -4.15 12.93 -2.78
CA ALA A 66 -3.28 13.86 -3.49
C ALA A 66 -1.82 13.74 -3.01
N PRO A 67 -0.81 13.95 -3.88
CA PRO A 67 0.59 13.98 -3.47
C PRO A 67 0.81 14.85 -2.23
N GLY A 68 1.70 14.41 -1.32
CA GLY A 68 1.95 15.07 -0.05
C GLY A 68 0.98 14.70 1.08
N PHE A 69 0.04 13.77 0.85
CA PHE A 69 -0.87 13.32 1.91
C PHE A 69 -0.15 12.55 3.03
N VAL A 70 0.95 11.87 2.73
CA VAL A 70 1.85 11.33 3.73
C VAL A 70 2.82 12.43 4.14
N ARG A 71 2.77 12.86 5.38
CA ARG A 71 3.66 13.90 5.90
C ARG A 71 4.87 13.29 6.59
N ILE A 72 5.99 13.90 6.37
CA ILE A 72 7.24 13.56 7.04
C ILE A 72 7.37 14.51 8.23
N HIS A 73 7.17 13.96 9.44
CA HIS A 73 7.28 14.72 10.69
C HIS A 73 8.74 15.06 11.01
N ASP A 74 9.59 14.05 10.92
CA ASP A 74 11.05 14.14 11.07
C ASP A 74 11.74 13.08 10.21
N GLU A 75 13.04 12.88 10.35
CA GLU A 75 13.79 11.90 9.55
C GLU A 75 13.45 10.43 9.84
N LYS A 76 12.70 10.16 10.91
CA LYS A 76 12.32 8.82 11.37
C LYS A 76 10.82 8.58 11.40
N THR A 77 10.00 9.59 11.13
CA THR A 77 8.57 9.52 11.40
C THR A 77 7.73 9.97 10.20
N LEU A 78 6.82 9.09 9.77
CA LEU A 78 5.77 9.41 8.78
C LEU A 78 4.42 9.50 9.49
N LEU A 79 3.61 10.46 9.05
CA LEU A 79 2.22 10.63 9.46
C LEU A 79 1.30 10.33 8.29
N VAL A 80 0.44 9.34 8.45
CA VAL A 80 -0.44 8.84 7.38
C VAL A 80 -1.90 8.96 7.82
N PRO A 81 -2.72 9.80 7.18
CA PRO A 81 -4.13 9.92 7.53
C PRO A 81 -4.90 8.65 7.15
N ASP A 82 -5.70 8.12 8.07
CA ASP A 82 -6.63 7.03 7.77
C ASP A 82 -7.90 7.59 7.12
N ARG A 83 -7.88 7.71 5.79
CA ARG A 83 -9.00 8.22 5.02
C ARG A 83 -10.20 7.28 5.11
N ARG A 84 -11.39 7.83 4.95
CA ARG A 84 -12.64 7.07 4.96
C ARG A 84 -12.58 5.90 3.97
N GLY A 85 -12.94 4.72 4.42
CA GLY A 85 -13.02 3.49 3.64
C GLY A 85 -14.27 2.68 3.96
N ASN A 86 -14.18 1.37 3.84
CA ASN A 86 -15.27 0.41 4.06
C ASN A 86 -15.50 0.02 5.53
N ASN A 87 -14.75 0.59 6.45
CA ASN A 87 -14.77 0.32 7.90
C ASN A 87 -14.43 -1.14 8.30
N ARG A 88 -13.82 -1.95 7.44
CA ARG A 88 -13.30 -3.28 7.83
C ARG A 88 -12.21 -3.17 8.88
N ILE A 89 -11.38 -2.12 8.78
CA ILE A 89 -10.29 -1.77 9.71
C ILE A 89 -9.27 -2.89 9.94
N ASP A 90 -9.11 -3.81 8.99
CA ASP A 90 -8.24 -4.99 9.13
C ASP A 90 -6.78 -4.56 9.40
N SER A 91 -6.23 -3.64 8.61
CA SER A 91 -4.87 -3.10 8.84
C SER A 91 -4.71 -2.46 10.23
N LEU A 92 -5.75 -1.76 10.75
CA LEU A 92 -5.70 -1.11 12.06
C LEU A 92 -5.71 -2.16 13.18
N ARG A 93 -6.54 -3.20 13.05
CA ARG A 93 -6.55 -4.32 14.02
C ARG A 93 -5.20 -5.05 14.03
N ASN A 94 -4.62 -5.28 12.86
CA ASN A 94 -3.31 -5.91 12.75
C ASN A 94 -2.24 -5.08 13.47
N ILE A 95 -2.20 -3.75 13.26
CA ILE A 95 -1.25 -2.84 13.91
C ILE A 95 -1.35 -2.88 15.44
N LEU A 96 -2.56 -3.05 16.00
CA LEU A 96 -2.73 -3.19 17.45
C LEU A 96 -2.12 -4.49 17.99
N SER A 97 -2.11 -5.55 17.19
CA SER A 97 -1.58 -6.86 17.57
C SER A 97 -0.09 -7.00 17.24
N ASP A 98 0.31 -6.52 16.08
CA ASP A 98 1.70 -6.50 15.61
C ASP A 98 1.95 -5.15 14.91
N PRO A 99 2.72 -4.24 15.54
CA PRO A 99 2.93 -2.91 14.99
C PRO A 99 3.80 -2.87 13.72
N ARG A 100 4.41 -3.98 13.30
CA ARG A 100 5.26 -4.03 12.11
C ARG A 100 4.45 -3.76 10.84
N VAL A 101 4.96 -2.84 10.02
CA VAL A 101 4.35 -2.43 8.76
C VAL A 101 5.38 -2.34 7.64
N ALA A 102 4.91 -2.55 6.42
CA ALA A 102 5.69 -2.23 5.22
C ALA A 102 4.85 -1.38 4.27
N LEU A 103 5.46 -0.32 3.74
CA LEU A 103 4.86 0.60 2.79
C LEU A 103 5.62 0.51 1.47
N LEU A 104 4.89 0.39 0.36
CA LEU A 104 5.45 0.44 -0.99
C LEU A 104 4.82 1.62 -1.74
N PHE A 105 5.58 2.71 -1.86
CA PHE A 105 5.15 3.93 -2.55
C PHE A 105 5.32 3.79 -4.06
N LEU A 106 4.29 4.22 -4.81
CA LEU A 106 4.27 4.27 -6.26
C LEU A 106 3.93 5.69 -6.71
N ILE A 107 4.63 6.13 -7.77
CA ILE A 107 4.43 7.45 -8.38
C ILE A 107 4.09 7.21 -9.85
N PRO A 108 2.92 7.61 -10.35
CA PRO A 108 2.57 7.48 -11.76
C PRO A 108 3.64 8.10 -12.67
N GLY A 109 4.09 7.33 -13.64
CA GLY A 109 5.17 7.73 -14.56
C GLY A 109 6.59 7.53 -14.05
N CYS A 110 6.80 7.25 -12.74
CA CYS A 110 8.11 6.95 -12.18
C CYS A 110 8.35 5.43 -12.15
N GLY A 111 9.52 4.99 -12.61
CA GLY A 111 9.87 3.57 -12.60
C GLY A 111 10.32 3.07 -11.22
N GLU A 112 10.94 3.92 -10.43
CA GLU A 112 11.41 3.62 -9.09
C GLU A 112 10.24 3.62 -8.11
N THR A 113 10.31 2.74 -7.11
CA THR A 113 9.39 2.73 -5.96
C THR A 113 10.17 2.91 -4.67
N ILE A 114 9.54 3.42 -3.61
CA ILE A 114 10.16 3.54 -2.30
C ILE A 114 9.53 2.50 -1.37
N ARG A 115 10.39 1.77 -0.66
CA ARG A 115 9.98 0.87 0.42
C ARG A 115 10.34 1.46 1.76
N VAL A 116 9.37 1.44 2.65
CA VAL A 116 9.56 1.77 4.07
C VAL A 116 9.12 0.57 4.87
N ASN A 117 10.00 0.05 5.72
CA ASN A 117 9.65 -0.91 6.76
C ASN A 117 9.76 -0.20 8.10
N GLY A 118 8.83 -0.48 9.00
CA GLY A 118 8.81 0.20 10.29
C GLY A 118 7.73 -0.34 11.22
N ARG A 119 7.37 0.49 12.19
CA ARG A 119 6.33 0.21 13.17
C ARG A 119 5.32 1.33 13.18
N ALA A 120 4.04 0.99 13.23
CA ALA A 120 2.96 1.95 13.26
C ALA A 120 2.26 1.97 14.62
N ALA A 121 1.86 3.17 15.04
CA ALA A 121 0.89 3.41 16.10
C ALA A 121 -0.30 4.18 15.53
N ILE A 122 -1.47 4.04 16.16
CA ILE A 122 -2.71 4.70 15.73
C ILE A 122 -2.96 5.87 16.68
N SER A 123 -2.94 7.10 16.17
CA SER A 123 -3.28 8.31 16.92
C SER A 123 -4.67 8.79 16.56
N THR A 124 -5.46 9.13 17.57
CA THR A 124 -6.75 9.81 17.45
C THR A 124 -6.69 11.24 17.97
N ASP A 125 -5.47 11.79 18.09
CA ASP A 125 -5.27 13.17 18.53
C ASP A 125 -6.09 14.14 17.66
N PRO A 126 -6.98 14.96 18.25
CA PRO A 126 -7.90 15.79 17.47
C PRO A 126 -7.21 16.87 16.64
N GLU A 127 -6.14 17.46 17.14
CA GLU A 127 -5.39 18.50 16.44
C GLU A 127 -4.63 17.92 15.26
N LEU A 128 -3.98 16.77 15.49
CA LEU A 128 -3.32 16.03 14.43
C LEU A 128 -4.30 15.58 13.34
N CYS A 129 -5.43 15.01 13.71
CA CYS A 129 -6.48 14.63 12.76
C CYS A 129 -7.01 15.85 11.99
N ALA A 130 -7.31 16.95 12.67
CA ALA A 130 -7.80 18.18 12.06
C ALA A 130 -6.79 18.76 11.06
N SER A 131 -5.49 18.64 11.33
CA SER A 131 -4.44 19.10 10.41
C SER A 131 -4.47 18.42 9.05
N PHE A 132 -5.03 17.20 8.94
CA PHE A 132 -5.21 16.43 7.72
C PHE A 132 -6.59 16.59 7.07
N ALA A 133 -7.40 17.56 7.50
CA ALA A 133 -8.73 17.75 6.94
C ALA A 133 -8.67 18.07 5.43
N VAL A 134 -9.59 17.47 4.67
CA VAL A 134 -9.85 17.76 3.26
C VAL A 134 -11.34 18.05 3.12
N ASN A 135 -11.70 19.17 2.51
CA ASN A 135 -13.10 19.63 2.43
C ASN A 135 -13.80 19.61 3.80
N GLU A 136 -13.12 20.13 4.82
CA GLU A 136 -13.60 20.20 6.22
C GLU A 136 -13.80 18.83 6.90
N LYS A 137 -13.38 17.72 6.25
CA LYS A 137 -13.48 16.38 6.79
C LYS A 137 -12.12 15.88 7.25
N ALA A 138 -11.92 15.79 8.56
CA ALA A 138 -10.74 15.19 9.16
C ALA A 138 -10.80 13.66 9.11
N PRO A 139 -9.65 12.97 8.98
CA PRO A 139 -9.60 11.54 9.21
C PRO A 139 -9.92 11.21 10.67
N ARG A 140 -10.40 10.00 10.93
CA ARG A 140 -10.69 9.52 12.30
C ARG A 140 -9.45 9.19 13.10
N ALA A 141 -8.38 8.86 12.41
CA ALA A 141 -7.09 8.52 12.99
C ALA A 141 -5.96 8.87 12.03
N VAL A 142 -4.76 8.95 12.56
CA VAL A 142 -3.50 9.10 11.82
C VAL A 142 -2.58 7.96 12.25
N LEU A 143 -2.02 7.22 11.30
CA LEU A 143 -0.94 6.27 11.56
C LEU A 143 0.36 7.06 11.75
N VAL A 144 1.00 6.87 12.87
CA VAL A 144 2.34 7.36 13.18
C VAL A 144 3.31 6.22 12.91
N VAL A 145 4.07 6.31 11.83
CA VAL A 145 4.98 5.25 11.40
C VAL A 145 6.41 5.62 11.73
N SER A 146 7.02 4.87 12.65
CA SER A 146 8.46 4.94 12.93
C SER A 146 9.21 4.13 11.89
N VAL A 147 10.18 4.74 11.21
CA VAL A 147 10.95 4.14 10.12
C VAL A 147 12.12 3.33 10.68
N ASP A 148 12.11 2.02 10.44
CA ASP A 148 13.23 1.14 10.74
C ASP A 148 14.21 1.06 9.56
N ARG A 149 13.67 1.00 8.32
CA ARG A 149 14.44 0.92 7.07
C ARG A 149 13.69 1.60 5.92
N ILE A 150 14.44 2.29 5.09
CA ILE A 150 13.95 2.90 3.85
C ILE A 150 14.96 2.72 2.73
N PHE A 151 14.48 2.39 1.51
CA PHE A 151 15.28 2.31 0.30
C PHE A 151 14.43 2.36 -0.96
N TYR A 152 15.05 2.82 -2.06
CA TYR A 152 14.38 2.73 -3.36
C TYR A 152 14.50 1.33 -3.96
N GLN A 153 13.47 0.89 -4.69
CA GLN A 153 13.46 -0.31 -5.51
C GLN A 153 13.70 0.09 -6.97
N CYS A 154 14.47 -0.73 -7.70
CA CYS A 154 14.76 -0.46 -9.10
C CYS A 154 13.51 -0.55 -9.98
N SER A 155 13.55 0.12 -11.12
CA SER A 155 12.44 0.22 -12.09
C SER A 155 12.09 -1.08 -12.82
N LYS A 156 12.87 -2.16 -12.69
CA LYS A 156 12.72 -3.37 -13.50
C LYS A 156 11.30 -3.97 -13.53
N ALA A 157 10.61 -3.98 -12.38
CA ALA A 157 9.25 -4.51 -12.30
C ALA A 157 8.25 -3.64 -13.07
N ILE A 158 8.32 -2.33 -12.87
CA ILE A 158 7.46 -1.33 -13.53
C ILE A 158 7.70 -1.34 -15.05
N VAL A 159 8.98 -1.38 -15.47
CA VAL A 159 9.35 -1.41 -16.90
C VAL A 159 8.86 -2.71 -17.56
N ARG A 160 9.09 -3.88 -16.97
CA ARG A 160 8.66 -5.16 -17.52
C ARG A 160 7.15 -5.29 -17.62
N SER A 161 6.41 -4.80 -16.63
CA SER A 161 4.96 -4.81 -16.63
C SER A 161 4.34 -3.73 -17.52
N LYS A 162 5.13 -2.74 -17.95
CA LYS A 162 4.65 -1.54 -18.64
C LYS A 162 3.52 -0.85 -17.87
N LEU A 163 3.62 -0.83 -16.52
CA LEU A 163 2.54 -0.41 -15.64
C LEU A 163 2.04 1.01 -15.94
N TRP A 164 2.96 1.92 -16.33
CA TRP A 164 2.64 3.32 -16.64
C TRP A 164 2.44 3.59 -18.13
N ASP A 165 2.46 2.56 -18.99
CA ASP A 165 2.24 2.72 -20.43
C ASP A 165 0.73 2.80 -20.72
N PRO A 166 0.20 3.96 -21.18
CA PRO A 166 -1.23 4.11 -21.45
C PRO A 166 -1.76 3.14 -22.51
N SER A 167 -0.88 2.66 -23.42
CA SER A 167 -1.27 1.67 -24.43
C SER A 167 -1.64 0.31 -23.84
N ARG A 168 -1.29 0.07 -22.58
CA ARG A 168 -1.61 -1.16 -21.83
C ARG A 168 -2.85 -1.03 -20.95
N HIS A 169 -3.48 0.16 -20.92
CA HIS A 169 -4.71 0.33 -20.17
C HIS A 169 -5.82 -0.49 -20.84
N ILE A 170 -6.48 -1.30 -20.06
CA ILE A 170 -7.62 -2.11 -20.50
C ILE A 170 -8.92 -1.33 -20.33
N ASP A 171 -9.94 -1.67 -21.13
CA ASP A 171 -11.29 -1.20 -20.83
C ASP A 171 -11.74 -1.82 -19.49
N ARG A 172 -12.18 -1.00 -18.52
CA ARG A 172 -12.71 -1.47 -17.24
C ARG A 172 -13.84 -2.50 -17.42
N LYS A 173 -14.62 -2.40 -18.48
CA LYS A 173 -15.73 -3.30 -18.79
C LYS A 173 -15.28 -4.71 -19.24
N SER A 174 -14.00 -4.89 -19.57
CA SER A 174 -13.45 -6.22 -19.87
C SER A 174 -13.28 -7.10 -18.63
N LEU A 175 -13.44 -6.53 -17.43
CA LEU A 175 -13.38 -7.24 -16.15
C LEU A 175 -14.76 -7.26 -15.47
N PRO A 176 -15.07 -8.29 -14.68
CA PRO A 176 -16.29 -8.33 -13.89
C PRO A 176 -16.49 -7.06 -13.05
N SER A 177 -17.73 -6.63 -12.93
CA SER A 177 -18.08 -5.53 -12.04
C SER A 177 -18.06 -5.96 -10.58
N ASN A 178 -17.97 -4.99 -9.65
CA ASN A 178 -18.10 -5.29 -8.22
C ASN A 178 -19.45 -5.89 -7.88
N GLY A 179 -20.51 -5.44 -8.57
CA GLY A 179 -21.86 -6.00 -8.42
C GLY A 179 -21.96 -7.45 -8.87
N THR A 180 -21.30 -7.81 -9.99
CA THR A 180 -21.22 -9.19 -10.48
C THR A 180 -20.50 -10.09 -9.49
N ILE A 181 -19.30 -9.68 -9.02
CA ILE A 181 -18.52 -10.45 -8.05
C ILE A 181 -19.29 -10.64 -6.75
N LEU A 182 -19.92 -9.59 -6.24
CA LEU A 182 -20.66 -9.67 -4.97
C LEU A 182 -21.91 -10.55 -5.09
N ALA A 183 -22.61 -10.51 -6.22
CA ALA A 183 -23.76 -11.38 -6.48
C ALA A 183 -23.33 -12.86 -6.52
N GLU A 184 -22.24 -13.19 -7.18
CA GLU A 184 -21.69 -14.56 -7.22
C GLU A 184 -21.35 -15.07 -5.80
N LEU A 185 -20.61 -14.27 -5.02
CA LEU A 185 -20.16 -14.66 -3.67
C LEU A 185 -21.28 -14.72 -2.63
N THR A 186 -22.46 -14.19 -2.92
CA THR A 186 -23.60 -14.12 -1.98
C THR A 186 -24.85 -14.81 -2.49
N ASP A 187 -24.74 -15.66 -3.52
CA ASP A 187 -25.88 -16.31 -4.16
C ASP A 187 -27.00 -15.32 -4.54
N GLY A 188 -26.60 -14.17 -5.09
CA GLY A 188 -27.50 -13.11 -5.54
C GLY A 188 -28.14 -12.25 -4.42
N LYS A 189 -27.83 -12.48 -3.16
CA LYS A 189 -28.38 -11.71 -2.03
C LYS A 189 -27.91 -10.25 -2.01
N LEU A 190 -26.69 -9.99 -2.48
CA LEU A 190 -26.08 -8.66 -2.57
C LEU A 190 -25.51 -8.45 -3.98
N GLY A 191 -25.23 -7.20 -4.35
CA GLY A 191 -24.58 -6.91 -5.64
C GLY A 191 -25.57 -6.67 -6.78
N GLY A 192 -25.21 -7.18 -7.96
CA GLY A 192 -25.96 -7.03 -9.21
C GLY A 192 -25.94 -5.62 -9.81
N GLU A 193 -26.71 -5.42 -10.90
CA GLU A 193 -26.70 -4.15 -11.65
C GLU A 193 -27.13 -2.92 -10.86
N ALA A 194 -28.04 -3.07 -9.89
CA ALA A 194 -28.48 -1.96 -9.05
C ALA A 194 -27.33 -1.44 -8.18
N HIS A 195 -26.50 -2.36 -7.67
CA HIS A 195 -25.29 -2.04 -6.93
C HIS A 195 -24.28 -1.25 -7.80
N ASP A 196 -24.08 -1.68 -9.03
CA ASP A 196 -23.16 -1.03 -9.98
C ASP A 196 -23.67 0.35 -10.42
N ARG A 197 -24.96 0.49 -10.71
CA ARG A 197 -25.56 1.79 -11.02
C ARG A 197 -25.40 2.82 -9.90
N ALA A 198 -25.47 2.37 -8.64
CA ALA A 198 -25.30 3.26 -7.48
C ALA A 198 -23.84 3.57 -7.14
N ALA A 199 -22.88 2.81 -7.68
CA ALA A 199 -21.47 2.91 -7.29
C ALA A 199 -20.84 4.30 -7.51
N PRO A 200 -21.04 5.01 -8.64
CA PRO A 200 -20.43 6.33 -8.86
C PRO A 200 -20.92 7.38 -7.86
N ALA A 201 -22.22 7.43 -7.58
CA ALA A 201 -22.80 8.36 -6.61
C ALA A 201 -22.32 8.06 -5.19
N ARG A 202 -22.28 6.77 -4.81
CA ARG A 202 -21.75 6.32 -3.52
C ARG A 202 -20.28 6.69 -3.35
N LEU A 203 -19.45 6.46 -4.36
CA LEU A 203 -18.03 6.81 -4.34
C LEU A 203 -17.87 8.32 -4.10
N LYS A 204 -18.55 9.16 -4.89
CA LYS A 204 -18.49 10.63 -4.75
C LYS A 204 -18.90 11.09 -3.34
N ALA A 205 -19.94 10.49 -2.75
CA ALA A 205 -20.45 10.85 -1.43
C ALA A 205 -19.55 10.38 -0.26
N THR A 206 -18.66 9.42 -0.50
CA THR A 206 -17.87 8.76 0.56
C THR A 206 -16.36 8.85 0.34
N LEU A 207 -15.90 9.67 -0.61
CA LEU A 207 -14.48 9.79 -0.95
C LEU A 207 -13.67 10.38 0.23
N TYR A 208 -14.30 11.31 0.97
CA TYR A 208 -13.79 11.91 2.20
C TYR A 208 -14.85 11.90 3.29
#